data_f98bac4c4c2ffdebbf570f67563a13c8
#
_entry.id   f98bac4c4c2ffdebbf570f67563a13c8
#
_cell.length_a   1.000
_cell.length_b   1.000
_cell.length_c   1.000
_cell.angle_alpha   90.00
_cell.angle_beta   90.00
_cell.angle_gamma   90.00
#
_symmetry.space_group_name_H-M   'P 1'
#
loop_
_entity.id
_entity.type
_entity.pdbx_description
1 polymer ?
#
loop_
_entity_poly.entity_id
_entity_poly.type
_entity_poly.pdbx_seq_one_letter_code
_entity_poly.pdbx_strand_id
1 'polypeptide(L)' 'MKVLITGGCGFIGTNLSIFLKKKGYKISTLDNLSRKGSLFNYQILKKLKIKNYRFDISNGKKFNTLPRFDLVIDCCAE' A
#
# COMPACT_ATOMS: atom_id res chain seq x y z
N MET A 1 3.21 -6.45 -14.03
CA MET A 1 4.15 -5.84 -13.08
C MET A 1 3.53 -5.80 -11.70
N LYS A 2 4.26 -6.24 -10.70
CA LYS A 2 3.84 -6.19 -9.29
C LYS A 2 4.40 -4.94 -8.64
N VAL A 3 3.51 -4.12 -8.10
CA VAL A 3 3.88 -2.82 -7.50
C VAL A 3 3.48 -2.81 -6.04
N LEU A 4 4.40 -2.39 -5.18
CA LEU A 4 4.13 -2.14 -3.77
C LEU A 4 4.09 -0.63 -3.55
N ILE A 5 3.04 -0.16 -2.89
CA ILE A 5 2.90 1.26 -2.56
C ILE A 5 2.97 1.41 -1.05
N THR A 6 4.07 1.96 -0.54
CA THR A 6 4.22 2.22 0.89
C THR A 6 3.45 3.49 1.24
N GLY A 7 2.84 3.51 2.42
CA GLY A 7 1.90 4.58 2.74
C GLY A 7 0.63 4.50 1.90
N GLY A 8 0.28 3.30 1.45
CA GLY A 8 -0.78 3.09 0.47
C GLY A 8 -2.19 3.38 0.96
N CYS A 9 -2.38 3.51 2.27
CA CYS A 9 -3.69 3.84 2.84
C CYS A 9 -3.80 5.33 3.21
N GLY A 10 -2.78 6.12 2.91
CA GLY A 10 -2.87 7.57 2.99
C GLY A 10 -3.65 8.11 1.79
N PHE A 11 -3.86 9.43 1.77
CA PHE A 11 -4.64 10.05 0.70
C PHE A 11 -4.01 9.82 -0.68
N ILE A 12 -2.73 10.15 -0.81
CA ILE A 12 -2.05 10.02 -2.11
C ILE A 12 -1.89 8.54 -2.48
N GLY A 13 -1.46 7.72 -1.52
CA GLY A 13 -1.23 6.29 -1.78
C GLY A 13 -2.50 5.56 -2.21
N THR A 14 -3.63 5.87 -1.59
CA THR A 14 -4.91 5.24 -1.93
C THR A 14 -5.32 5.59 -3.35
N ASN A 15 -5.25 6.88 -3.70
CA ASN A 15 -5.64 7.31 -5.04
C ASN A 15 -4.71 6.73 -6.10
N LEU A 16 -3.42 6.69 -5.83
CA LEU A 16 -2.46 6.10 -6.75
C LEU A 16 -2.69 4.60 -6.92
N SER A 17 -2.97 3.90 -5.82
CA SER A 17 -3.24 2.47 -5.84
C SER A 17 -4.43 2.14 -6.73
N ILE A 18 -5.52 2.90 -6.58
CA ILE A 18 -6.72 2.71 -7.38
C ILE A 18 -6.43 2.99 -8.85
N PHE A 19 -5.73 4.08 -9.12
CA PHE A 19 -5.38 4.46 -10.49
C PHE A 19 -4.57 3.38 -11.19
N LEU A 20 -3.52 2.90 -10.53
CA LEU A 20 -2.64 1.90 -11.14
C LEU A 20 -3.32 0.54 -11.28
N LYS A 21 -4.18 0.18 -10.32
CA LYS A 21 -4.93 -1.06 -10.46
C LYS A 21 -5.84 -1.02 -11.69
N LYS A 22 -6.48 0.10 -11.94
CA LYS A 22 -7.31 0.27 -13.13
C LYS A 22 -6.51 0.16 -14.43
N LYS A 23 -5.22 0.47 -14.36
CA LYS A 23 -4.31 0.33 -15.50
C LYS A 23 -3.83 -1.11 -15.70
N GLY A 24 -4.19 -2.03 -14.82
CA GLY A 24 -3.86 -3.43 -14.99
C GLY A 24 -2.67 -3.92 -14.18
N TYR A 25 -2.06 -3.07 -13.37
CA TYR A 25 -0.95 -3.50 -12.51
C TYR A 25 -1.47 -4.27 -11.30
N LYS A 26 -0.66 -5.20 -10.80
CA LYS A 26 -0.94 -5.90 -9.56
C LYS A 26 -0.44 -5.05 -8.41
N ILE A 27 -1.37 -4.51 -7.64
CA ILE A 27 -1.05 -3.54 -6.59
C ILE A 27 -1.19 -4.19 -5.23
N SER A 28 -0.20 -3.97 -4.37
CA SER A 28 -0.28 -4.21 -2.93
C SER A 28 0.17 -2.96 -2.23
N THR A 29 -0.28 -2.78 -1.00
CA THR A 29 0.09 -1.62 -0.20
C THR A 29 0.77 -2.06 1.09
N LEU A 30 1.53 -1.15 1.68
CA LEU A 30 2.14 -1.32 3.00
C LEU A 30 1.78 -0.09 3.82
N ASP A 31 1.05 -0.29 4.91
CA ASP A 31 0.62 0.82 5.75
C ASP A 31 0.24 0.27 7.12
N ASN A 32 0.73 0.90 8.19
CA ASN A 32 0.42 0.47 9.53
C ASN A 32 -0.94 0.97 10.03
N LEU A 33 -1.64 1.76 9.21
CA LEU A 33 -2.99 2.27 9.48
C LEU A 33 -3.05 3.17 10.72
N SER A 34 -1.95 3.83 11.05
CA SER A 34 -1.89 4.68 12.23
C SER A 34 -2.41 6.09 11.98
N ARG A 35 -2.46 6.53 10.74
CA ARG A 35 -2.93 7.87 10.43
C ARG A 35 -4.43 7.96 10.41
N LYS A 36 -4.94 9.14 10.76
CA LYS A 36 -6.38 9.42 10.70
C LYS A 36 -6.87 9.19 9.26
N GLY A 37 -7.95 8.43 9.14
CA GLY A 37 -8.53 8.13 7.83
C GLY A 37 -7.94 6.94 7.11
N SER A 38 -6.79 6.43 7.55
CA SER A 38 -6.15 5.31 6.86
C SER A 38 -6.96 4.02 6.93
N LEU A 39 -7.64 3.78 8.04
CA LEU A 39 -8.48 2.60 8.16
C LEU A 39 -9.66 2.64 7.18
N PHE A 40 -10.23 3.81 6.99
CA PHE A 40 -11.29 4.00 6.00
C PHE A 40 -10.78 3.69 4.59
N ASN A 41 -9.61 4.21 4.26
CA ASN A 41 -9.00 3.95 2.95
C ASN A 41 -8.63 2.48 2.78
N TYR A 42 -8.15 1.84 3.84
CA TYR A 42 -7.87 0.42 3.83
C TYR A 42 -9.10 -0.38 3.42
N GLN A 43 -10.26 -0.03 3.94
CA GLN A 43 -11.48 -0.74 3.61
C GLN A 43 -11.87 -0.57 2.15
N ILE A 44 -11.63 0.61 1.58
CA ILE A 44 -11.86 0.85 0.16
C ILE A 44 -10.95 -0.05 -0.68
N LEU A 45 -9.66 -0.08 -0.34
CA LEU A 45 -8.70 -0.91 -1.06
C LEU A 45 -9.04 -2.39 -0.95
N LYS A 46 -9.49 -2.82 0.22
CA LYS A 46 -9.88 -4.21 0.44
C LYS A 46 -11.04 -4.62 -0.46
N LYS A 47 -12.02 -3.74 -0.64
CA LYS A 47 -13.15 -4.00 -1.55
C LYS A 47 -12.68 -4.15 -2.99
N LEU A 48 -11.60 -3.47 -3.35
CA LEU A 48 -11.00 -3.56 -4.67
C LEU A 48 -10.02 -4.72 -4.79
N LYS A 49 -9.92 -5.54 -3.74
CA LYS A 49 -9.03 -6.71 -3.69
C LYS A 49 -7.56 -6.33 -3.77
N ILE A 50 -7.22 -5.17 -3.21
CA ILE A 50 -5.83 -4.73 -3.04
C ILE A 50 -5.41 -5.11 -1.64
N LYS A 51 -4.38 -5.96 -1.54
CA LYS A 51 -3.88 -6.41 -0.24
C LYS A 51 -3.04 -5.34 0.42
N ASN A 52 -3.27 -5.07 1.71
CA ASN A 52 -2.41 -4.21 2.49
C ASN A 52 -1.63 -5.04 3.51
N TYR A 53 -0.31 -4.87 3.51
CA TYR A 53 0.56 -5.44 4.53
C TYR A 53 0.60 -4.44 5.69
N ARG A 54 0.09 -4.86 6.84
CA ARG A 54 -0.12 -3.96 7.97
C ARG A 54 1.04 -4.02 8.95
N PHE A 55 2.07 -3.23 8.70
CA PHE A 55 3.15 -3.01 9.66
C PHE A 55 3.88 -1.73 9.30
N ASP A 56 4.76 -1.28 10.21
CA ASP A 56 5.52 -0.06 10.00
C ASP A 56 6.68 -0.32 9.05
N ILE A 57 6.86 0.55 8.06
CA ILE A 57 7.93 0.40 7.06
C ILE A 57 9.32 0.39 7.72
N SER A 58 9.46 0.97 8.92
CA SER A 58 10.72 0.94 9.64
C SER A 58 11.06 -0.43 10.22
N ASN A 59 10.11 -1.37 10.21
CA ASN A 59 10.36 -2.74 10.66
C ASN A 59 11.05 -3.52 9.55
N GLY A 60 12.38 -3.41 9.49
CA GLY A 60 13.15 -4.05 8.44
C GLY A 60 13.02 -5.57 8.39
N LYS A 61 12.84 -6.21 9.55
CA LYS A 61 12.67 -7.67 9.58
C LYS A 61 11.40 -8.09 8.84
N LYS A 62 10.28 -7.43 9.12
CA LYS A 62 9.04 -7.72 8.42
C LYS A 62 9.10 -7.31 6.97
N PHE A 63 9.75 -6.19 6.68
CA PHE A 63 9.88 -5.74 5.31
C PHE A 63 10.60 -6.80 4.46
N ASN A 64 11.62 -7.44 5.02
CA ASN A 64 12.37 -8.47 4.32
C ASN A 64 11.58 -9.76 4.09
N THR A 65 10.43 -9.93 4.75
CA THR A 65 9.56 -11.09 4.52
C THR A 65 8.55 -10.87 3.41
N LEU A 66 8.48 -9.67 2.85
CA LEU A 66 7.54 -9.39 1.78
C LEU A 66 7.88 -10.17 0.52
N PRO A 67 6.88 -10.50 -0.30
CA PRO A 67 7.16 -11.08 -1.59
C PRO A 67 7.89 -10.09 -2.47
N ARG A 68 8.43 -10.57 -3.57
CA ARG A 68 9.17 -9.74 -4.50
C ARG A 68 8.23 -8.85 -5.29
N PHE A 69 8.62 -7.58 -5.41
CA PHE A 69 7.90 -6.60 -6.23
C PHE A 69 8.82 -6.06 -7.31
N ASP A 70 8.23 -5.71 -8.44
CA ASP A 70 8.99 -5.12 -9.55
C ASP A 70 9.27 -3.66 -9.31
N LEU A 71 8.39 -2.99 -8.57
CA LEU A 71 8.50 -1.56 -8.29
C LEU A 71 7.94 -1.25 -6.92
N VAL A 72 8.62 -0.39 -6.18
CA VAL A 72 8.14 0.12 -4.91
C VAL A 72 7.99 1.63 -5.02
N ILE A 73 6.80 2.13 -4.75
CA ILE A 73 6.53 3.57 -4.76
C ILE A 73 6.26 4.00 -3.33
N ASP A 74 7.05 4.96 -2.84
CA ASP A 74 6.93 5.44 -1.47
C ASP A 74 6.03 6.65 -1.40
N CYS A 75 4.86 6.47 -0.79
CA CYS A 75 3.90 7.54 -0.54
C CYS A 75 3.76 7.83 0.95
N CYS A 76 4.73 7.40 1.76
CA CYS A 76 4.73 7.72 3.19
C CYS A 76 4.99 9.21 3.36
N ALA A 77 4.02 9.91 3.95
CA ALA A 77 4.17 11.34 4.23
C ALA A 77 4.61 11.54 5.67
N GLU A 78 5.41 12.51 5.89
CA GLU A 78 5.84 12.92 7.22
C GLU A 78 4.74 13.67 7.97
#